data_4cc5bf9716456237cf8140d418dd03cc
#
_entry.id   4cc5bf9716456237cf8140d418dd03cc
#
_cell.length_a   1.000
_cell.length_b   1.000
_cell.length_c   1.000
_cell.angle_alpha   90.00
_cell.angle_beta   90.00
_cell.angle_gamma   90.00
#
_symmetry.space_group_name_H-M   'P 1'
#
loop_
_entity.id
_entity.type
_entity.pdbx_description
1 polymer ?
#
loop_
_entity_poly.entity_id
_entity_poly.type
_entity_poly.pdbx_seq_one_letter_code
_entity_poly.pdbx_strand_id
1 'polypeptide(L)'
;MTVLSISSRAQTQVTTRRRIAVRPASELTSMTRYRGGTYSHTVDTIVFTDGSSARTDLIRVNPNLHAYSLDFTGVAPHNPSRYRLATWSALPHLQARGCEVEVDWILRNSFPMRSTAELSRHLRQAGYPLGPGNIGEHEAIAATQAAIWHFTNDLKLDNRALNVPIAIRGARGRVITFEFDGEPQLGGYSARVASDTSVDLKLQKSADGVVWHDISGSELTVDAGNGRHQRTLGVGSTLSASSHGRLGRGYRYYRLVATTDAAKPVIDRVRFWLTGTGHYRNADRVVHLYNYLLVGARKALRDALSNADVPDLVDTQATADSELIGPFQVPIPLRLSVADGHALVDAGGSNISELVHPGTDFYLRPALETWGTTITARTPHNLTGAVLTGVASEGAAQGFTPIALTVPTDVAIEFDITWQSCANSD
;
A
#
# COMPACT_ATOMS: atom_id res chain seq x y z
N MET A 1 -3.77 76.30 -6.30
CA MET A 1 -3.72 75.14 -5.45
C MET A 1 -4.71 74.16 -6.04
N THR A 2 -4.23 73.17 -6.84
CA THR A 2 -5.08 72.15 -7.50
C THR A 2 -5.10 70.93 -6.59
N VAL A 3 -6.23 70.67 -5.97
CA VAL A 3 -6.44 69.47 -5.16
C VAL A 3 -6.66 68.34 -6.11
N LEU A 4 -5.70 67.44 -6.21
CA LEU A 4 -5.87 66.15 -6.87
C LEU A 4 -6.76 65.24 -5.99
N SER A 5 -8.00 65.07 -6.40
CA SER A 5 -8.92 64.11 -5.86
C SER A 5 -8.41 62.67 -6.24
N ILE A 6 -7.85 61.97 -5.27
CA ILE A 6 -7.57 60.53 -5.42
C ILE A 6 -8.90 59.82 -5.29
N SER A 7 -9.46 59.39 -6.44
CA SER A 7 -10.62 58.53 -6.47
C SER A 7 -10.19 57.15 -5.92
N SER A 8 -10.55 56.84 -4.68
CA SER A 8 -10.39 55.46 -4.17
C SER A 8 -11.33 54.54 -4.96
N ARG A 9 -10.78 53.74 -5.86
CA ARG A 9 -11.54 52.67 -6.49
C ARG A 9 -12.07 51.74 -5.40
N ALA A 10 -13.37 51.63 -5.29
CA ALA A 10 -14.00 50.66 -4.42
C ALA A 10 -13.58 49.26 -4.91
N GLN A 11 -12.82 48.53 -4.10
CA GLN A 11 -12.44 47.17 -4.38
C GLN A 11 -13.68 46.28 -4.19
N THR A 12 -14.12 45.64 -5.27
CA THR A 12 -15.23 44.72 -5.22
C THR A 12 -14.78 43.39 -4.63
N GLN A 13 -15.51 42.91 -3.66
CA GLN A 13 -15.18 41.68 -2.97
C GLN A 13 -15.52 40.48 -3.85
N VAL A 14 -14.56 39.56 -4.04
CA VAL A 14 -14.73 38.29 -4.73
C VAL A 14 -14.98 37.20 -3.69
N THR A 15 -15.95 36.35 -3.93
CA THR A 15 -16.27 35.21 -3.08
C THR A 15 -16.13 33.92 -3.89
N THR A 16 -15.34 32.98 -3.39
CA THR A 16 -15.12 31.68 -4.00
C THR A 16 -15.73 30.57 -3.14
N ARG A 17 -16.55 29.72 -3.74
CA ARG A 17 -17.12 28.54 -3.09
C ARG A 17 -16.72 27.28 -3.84
N ARG A 18 -16.08 26.35 -3.16
CA ARG A 18 -15.64 25.06 -3.71
C ARG A 18 -16.75 24.02 -3.64
N ARG A 19 -16.97 23.30 -4.73
CA ARG A 19 -17.80 22.08 -4.79
C ARG A 19 -17.02 20.95 -5.45
N ILE A 20 -17.15 19.74 -4.94
CA ILE A 20 -16.56 18.56 -5.55
C ILE A 20 -17.66 17.78 -6.26
N ALA A 21 -17.57 17.68 -7.58
CA ALA A 21 -18.45 16.86 -8.39
C ALA A 21 -17.68 15.62 -8.85
N VAL A 22 -17.98 14.47 -8.27
CA VAL A 22 -17.46 13.17 -8.70
C VAL A 22 -18.44 12.59 -9.69
N ARG A 23 -18.04 12.51 -10.97
CA ARG A 23 -18.82 11.82 -12.00
C ARG A 23 -18.17 10.48 -12.31
N PRO A 24 -18.84 9.34 -12.01
CA PRO A 24 -18.34 8.05 -12.46
C PRO A 24 -18.25 8.06 -14.00
N ALA A 25 -17.15 7.48 -14.54
CA ALA A 25 -17.07 7.30 -15.96
C ALA A 25 -18.25 6.47 -16.49
N SER A 26 -18.74 6.77 -17.68
CA SER A 26 -19.89 6.08 -18.28
C SER A 26 -19.75 4.56 -18.37
N GLU A 27 -18.54 4.07 -18.38
CA GLU A 27 -18.21 2.63 -18.36
C GLU A 27 -18.58 1.94 -17.04
N LEU A 28 -18.59 2.68 -15.92
CA LEU A 28 -18.95 2.15 -14.59
C LEU A 28 -20.40 1.72 -14.49
N THR A 29 -21.31 2.38 -15.20
CA THR A 29 -22.73 2.05 -15.19
C THR A 29 -23.05 0.73 -15.89
N SER A 30 -22.15 0.23 -16.72
CA SER A 30 -22.25 -1.05 -17.42
C SER A 30 -21.56 -2.21 -16.71
N MET A 31 -20.84 -1.98 -15.62
CA MET A 31 -20.19 -2.98 -14.79
C MET A 31 -21.18 -3.76 -13.95
N THR A 32 -21.76 -4.76 -14.50
CA THR A 32 -22.90 -5.42 -13.88
C THR A 32 -22.72 -6.89 -13.62
N ARG A 33 -21.60 -7.51 -14.00
CA ARG A 33 -21.56 -8.96 -13.96
C ARG A 33 -20.17 -9.54 -13.72
N TYR A 34 -20.08 -10.46 -12.77
CA TYR A 34 -18.95 -11.35 -12.59
C TYR A 34 -18.74 -12.22 -13.84
N ARG A 35 -17.50 -12.30 -14.35
CA ARG A 35 -17.16 -13.06 -15.56
C ARG A 35 -16.74 -14.51 -15.30
N GLY A 36 -16.39 -14.83 -14.08
CA GLY A 36 -15.85 -16.13 -13.68
C GLY A 36 -14.33 -16.23 -13.85
N GLY A 37 -13.77 -17.17 -13.07
CA GLY A 37 -12.36 -17.54 -13.10
C GLY A 37 -11.41 -16.61 -12.33
N THR A 38 -10.29 -17.18 -11.94
CA THR A 38 -9.17 -16.45 -11.35
C THR A 38 -8.33 -15.81 -12.46
N TYR A 39 -7.69 -14.67 -12.16
CA TYR A 39 -6.78 -14.05 -13.12
C TYR A 39 -5.50 -14.87 -13.30
N SER A 40 -4.97 -15.43 -12.23
CA SER A 40 -3.77 -16.27 -12.24
C SER A 40 -4.11 -17.74 -12.09
N HIS A 41 -3.43 -18.60 -12.84
CA HIS A 41 -3.52 -20.06 -12.67
C HIS A 41 -2.83 -20.53 -11.39
N THR A 42 -1.90 -19.76 -10.87
CA THR A 42 -1.22 -20.02 -9.59
C THR A 42 -1.87 -19.15 -8.52
N VAL A 43 -2.38 -19.81 -7.49
CA VAL A 43 -3.02 -19.14 -6.35
C VAL A 43 -2.14 -19.31 -5.14
N ASP A 44 -1.77 -18.19 -4.50
CA ASP A 44 -1.04 -18.24 -3.25
C ASP A 44 -2.00 -18.37 -2.06
N THR A 45 -1.60 -19.17 -1.10
CA THR A 45 -2.22 -19.20 0.21
C THR A 45 -1.40 -18.33 1.14
N ILE A 46 -2.03 -17.31 1.70
CA ILE A 46 -1.42 -16.42 2.70
C ILE A 46 -1.88 -16.79 4.09
N VAL A 47 -1.01 -16.55 5.08
CA VAL A 47 -1.27 -16.84 6.50
C VAL A 47 -1.18 -15.54 7.28
N PHE A 48 -2.14 -15.32 8.17
CA PHE A 48 -2.21 -14.17 9.06
C PHE A 48 -1.68 -14.50 10.46
N THR A 49 -1.43 -13.47 11.26
CA THR A 49 -0.85 -13.59 12.61
C THR A 49 -1.77 -14.27 13.62
N ASP A 50 -3.08 -14.26 13.37
CA ASP A 50 -4.10 -14.97 14.16
C ASP A 50 -4.20 -16.47 13.83
N GLY A 51 -3.41 -16.94 12.85
CA GLY A 51 -3.42 -18.30 12.37
C GLY A 51 -4.43 -18.59 11.26
N SER A 52 -5.28 -17.64 10.92
CA SER A 52 -6.17 -17.77 9.76
C SER A 52 -5.38 -17.77 8.46
N SER A 53 -5.97 -18.35 7.41
CA SER A 53 -5.35 -18.39 6.09
C SER A 53 -6.38 -18.21 5.00
N ALA A 54 -5.97 -17.67 3.87
CA ALA A 54 -6.81 -17.50 2.71
C ALA A 54 -6.07 -17.80 1.41
N ARG A 55 -6.80 -18.28 0.45
CA ARG A 55 -6.39 -18.25 -0.97
C ARG A 55 -6.77 -16.90 -1.53
N THR A 56 -5.90 -16.34 -2.36
CA THR A 56 -6.09 -15.01 -2.93
C THR A 56 -6.36 -15.08 -4.41
N ASP A 57 -7.42 -14.42 -4.82
CA ASP A 57 -7.87 -14.37 -6.21
C ASP A 57 -8.09 -12.92 -6.65
N LEU A 58 -7.95 -12.66 -7.94
CA LEU A 58 -8.37 -11.42 -8.56
C LEU A 58 -9.71 -11.62 -9.23
N ILE A 59 -10.73 -10.89 -8.78
CA ILE A 59 -12.10 -11.01 -9.25
C ILE A 59 -12.26 -10.28 -10.58
N ARG A 60 -12.85 -10.93 -11.56
CA ARG A 60 -13.12 -10.34 -12.88
C ARG A 60 -14.57 -9.91 -13.00
N VAL A 61 -14.78 -8.67 -13.42
CA VAL A 61 -16.09 -8.13 -13.74
C VAL A 61 -16.12 -7.58 -15.17
N ASN A 62 -17.31 -7.60 -15.79
CA ASN A 62 -17.47 -7.01 -17.14
C ASN A 62 -17.27 -5.49 -17.10
N PRO A 63 -16.74 -4.85 -18.14
CA PRO A 63 -16.28 -5.46 -19.41
C PRO A 63 -14.90 -6.12 -19.34
N ASN A 64 -13.94 -5.65 -18.61
CA ASN A 64 -12.61 -6.20 -18.42
C ASN A 64 -11.93 -5.64 -17.17
N LEU A 65 -12.66 -5.59 -16.10
CA LEU A 65 -12.21 -4.96 -14.87
C LEU A 65 -11.80 -6.01 -13.87
N HIS A 66 -10.86 -5.63 -13.03
CA HIS A 66 -10.29 -6.49 -12.01
C HIS A 66 -10.51 -5.83 -10.66
N ALA A 67 -10.99 -6.61 -9.71
CA ALA A 67 -11.37 -6.14 -8.38
C ALA A 67 -10.81 -7.05 -7.29
N TYR A 68 -10.71 -6.50 -6.10
CA TYR A 68 -10.33 -7.19 -4.87
C TYR A 68 -11.50 -7.25 -3.90
N SER A 69 -11.55 -8.32 -3.10
CA SER A 69 -12.54 -8.47 -2.04
C SER A 69 -12.28 -7.46 -0.91
N LEU A 70 -13.35 -6.85 -0.41
CA LEU A 70 -13.31 -5.97 0.76
C LEU A 70 -13.66 -6.70 2.06
N ASP A 71 -14.18 -7.92 1.99
CA ASP A 71 -14.56 -8.70 3.15
C ASP A 71 -13.88 -10.08 3.13
N PHE A 72 -13.09 -10.34 4.16
CA PHE A 72 -12.37 -11.62 4.32
C PHE A 72 -13.32 -12.81 4.52
N THR A 73 -14.42 -12.59 5.23
CA THR A 73 -15.43 -13.60 5.50
C THR A 73 -16.48 -13.70 4.41
N GLY A 74 -16.45 -12.77 3.46
CA GLY A 74 -17.42 -12.67 2.38
C GLY A 74 -17.30 -13.82 1.38
N VAL A 75 -18.44 -14.20 0.82
CA VAL A 75 -18.50 -15.25 -0.20
C VAL A 75 -17.98 -14.69 -1.51
N ALA A 76 -16.90 -15.29 -2.03
CA ALA A 76 -16.40 -14.97 -3.36
C ALA A 76 -17.43 -15.37 -4.43
N PRO A 77 -17.65 -14.56 -5.48
CA PRO A 77 -18.57 -14.92 -6.55
C PRO A 77 -18.01 -16.10 -7.34
N HIS A 78 -18.81 -17.16 -7.51
CA HIS A 78 -18.44 -18.36 -8.29
C HIS A 78 -19.42 -18.64 -9.43
N ASN A 79 -20.57 -17.95 -9.46
CA ASN A 79 -21.54 -17.97 -10.54
C ASN A 79 -21.72 -16.56 -11.12
N PRO A 80 -22.26 -16.40 -12.35
CA PRO A 80 -22.58 -15.10 -12.87
C PRO A 80 -23.43 -14.30 -11.87
N SER A 81 -22.85 -13.30 -11.26
CA SER A 81 -23.46 -12.49 -10.21
C SER A 81 -23.50 -11.04 -10.66
N ARG A 82 -24.58 -10.32 -10.33
CA ARG A 82 -24.69 -8.91 -10.62
C ARG A 82 -24.04 -8.08 -9.51
N TYR A 83 -23.30 -7.06 -9.93
CA TYR A 83 -22.75 -6.05 -9.05
C TYR A 83 -23.29 -4.68 -9.43
N ARG A 84 -23.44 -3.82 -8.46
CA ARG A 84 -23.85 -2.42 -8.65
C ARG A 84 -22.87 -1.49 -7.95
N LEU A 85 -22.72 -0.31 -8.52
CA LEU A 85 -21.96 0.75 -7.88
C LEU A 85 -22.54 1.08 -6.51
N ALA A 86 -21.69 1.21 -5.52
CA ALA A 86 -22.01 1.58 -4.17
C ALA A 86 -21.04 2.66 -3.67
N THR A 87 -21.39 3.29 -2.57
CA THR A 87 -20.49 4.18 -1.83
C THR A 87 -19.84 3.43 -0.67
N TRP A 88 -18.71 3.91 -0.19
CA TRP A 88 -18.09 3.39 1.02
C TRP A 88 -19.03 3.41 2.22
N SER A 89 -19.85 4.45 2.32
CA SER A 89 -20.89 4.59 3.37
C SER A 89 -22.00 3.54 3.30
N ALA A 90 -22.18 2.88 2.17
CA ALA A 90 -23.15 1.79 2.03
C ALA A 90 -22.66 0.46 2.64
N LEU A 91 -21.41 0.42 3.13
CA LEU A 91 -20.79 -0.74 3.76
C LEU A 91 -20.51 -0.42 5.24
N PRO A 92 -21.43 -0.72 6.17
CA PRO A 92 -21.34 -0.27 7.57
C PRO A 92 -20.06 -0.71 8.28
N HIS A 93 -19.56 -1.92 7.97
CA HIS A 93 -18.32 -2.43 8.55
C HIS A 93 -17.06 -1.69 8.06
N LEU A 94 -17.10 -1.09 6.87
CA LEU A 94 -16.01 -0.27 6.34
C LEU A 94 -16.13 1.19 6.77
N GLN A 95 -17.35 1.73 6.84
CA GLN A 95 -17.61 3.09 7.30
C GLN A 95 -17.04 3.31 8.71
N ALA A 96 -17.25 2.34 9.61
CA ALA A 96 -16.71 2.39 10.97
C ALA A 96 -15.18 2.43 11.04
N ARG A 97 -14.48 2.00 9.99
CA ARG A 97 -13.01 1.94 9.93
C ARG A 97 -12.37 3.17 9.28
N GLY A 98 -13.10 3.88 8.44
CA GLY A 98 -12.60 5.09 7.75
C GLY A 98 -11.36 4.83 6.88
N CYS A 99 -11.25 3.65 6.25
CA CYS A 99 -10.06 3.21 5.51
C CYS A 99 -10.14 3.46 4.00
N GLU A 100 -11.02 4.34 3.57
CA GLU A 100 -11.25 4.63 2.15
C GLU A 100 -9.98 5.13 1.43
N VAL A 101 -9.26 6.05 2.06
CA VAL A 101 -8.05 6.67 1.49
C VAL A 101 -6.94 5.63 1.30
N GLU A 102 -6.73 4.78 2.30
CA GLU A 102 -5.71 3.74 2.26
C GLU A 102 -6.01 2.70 1.18
N VAL A 103 -7.25 2.23 1.11
CA VAL A 103 -7.65 1.23 0.11
C VAL A 103 -7.62 1.82 -1.30
N ASP A 104 -8.09 3.05 -1.49
CA ASP A 104 -7.98 3.74 -2.78
C ASP A 104 -6.53 3.87 -3.24
N TRP A 105 -5.62 4.26 -2.33
CA TRP A 105 -4.20 4.33 -2.64
C TRP A 105 -3.63 2.96 -3.03
N ILE A 106 -3.97 1.89 -2.29
CA ILE A 106 -3.52 0.52 -2.59
C ILE A 106 -3.98 0.12 -3.98
N LEU A 107 -5.26 0.30 -4.31
CA LEU A 107 -5.81 -0.06 -5.62
C LEU A 107 -5.08 0.63 -6.78
N ARG A 108 -4.73 1.90 -6.64
CA ARG A 108 -4.01 2.67 -7.67
C ARG A 108 -2.52 2.34 -7.77
N ASN A 109 -1.91 1.84 -6.71
CA ASN A 109 -0.47 1.59 -6.62
C ASN A 109 -0.08 0.12 -6.54
N SER A 110 -1.01 -0.78 -6.80
CA SER A 110 -0.79 -2.22 -6.82
C SER A 110 -1.18 -2.87 -8.16
N PHE A 111 -1.05 -4.19 -8.25
CA PHE A 111 -1.49 -4.95 -9.42
C PHE A 111 -3.04 -4.96 -9.50
N PRO A 112 -3.66 -4.86 -10.68
CA PRO A 112 -3.06 -4.78 -12.01
C PRO A 112 -2.77 -3.36 -12.53
N MET A 113 -3.07 -2.31 -11.75
CA MET A 113 -2.85 -0.92 -12.16
C MET A 113 -1.36 -0.60 -12.34
N ARG A 114 -0.51 -1.28 -11.57
CA ARG A 114 0.93 -1.30 -11.76
C ARG A 114 1.35 -2.68 -12.22
N SER A 115 2.18 -2.74 -13.25
CA SER A 115 2.75 -3.99 -13.72
C SER A 115 3.68 -4.61 -12.67
N THR A 116 3.88 -5.93 -12.73
CA THR A 116 4.82 -6.62 -11.84
C THR A 116 6.26 -6.11 -11.98
N ALA A 117 6.64 -5.64 -13.16
CA ALA A 117 7.94 -5.02 -13.41
C ALA A 117 8.08 -3.65 -12.71
N GLU A 118 7.05 -2.81 -12.76
CA GLU A 118 7.02 -1.53 -12.03
C GLU A 118 7.04 -1.74 -10.53
N LEU A 119 6.22 -2.65 -10.00
CA LEU A 119 6.20 -3.00 -8.59
C LEU A 119 7.57 -3.49 -8.12
N SER A 120 8.22 -4.36 -8.90
CA SER A 120 9.56 -4.86 -8.58
C SER A 120 10.62 -3.74 -8.56
N ARG A 121 10.52 -2.79 -9.49
CA ARG A 121 11.41 -1.61 -9.51
C ARG A 121 11.19 -0.75 -8.26
N HIS A 122 9.95 -0.44 -7.90
CA HIS A 122 9.63 0.34 -6.72
C HIS A 122 10.09 -0.35 -5.43
N LEU A 123 9.90 -1.66 -5.32
CA LEU A 123 10.38 -2.42 -4.16
C LEU A 123 11.90 -2.37 -4.03
N ARG A 124 12.66 -2.53 -5.12
CA ARG A 124 14.13 -2.40 -5.09
C ARG A 124 14.58 -0.99 -4.72
N GLN A 125 13.92 0.04 -5.25
CA GLN A 125 14.19 1.44 -4.88
C GLN A 125 13.90 1.72 -3.40
N ALA A 126 12.88 1.07 -2.84
CA ALA A 126 12.56 1.16 -1.42
C ALA A 126 13.46 0.25 -0.53
N GLY A 127 14.43 -0.46 -1.11
CA GLY A 127 15.42 -1.26 -0.37
C GLY A 127 14.98 -2.70 -0.04
N TYR A 128 13.88 -3.19 -0.61
CA TYR A 128 13.46 -4.58 -0.39
C TYR A 128 14.27 -5.58 -1.23
N PRO A 129 14.78 -6.66 -0.62
CA PRO A 129 15.60 -7.67 -1.31
C PRO A 129 14.72 -8.64 -2.11
N LEU A 130 14.54 -8.40 -3.41
CA LEU A 130 13.75 -9.28 -4.29
C LEU A 130 14.55 -10.41 -4.93
N GLY A 131 15.89 -10.39 -4.82
CA GLY A 131 16.75 -11.25 -5.61
C GLY A 131 16.74 -10.88 -7.10
N PRO A 132 17.21 -11.78 -8.00
CA PRO A 132 17.33 -11.49 -9.42
C PRO A 132 16.00 -11.43 -10.17
N GLY A 133 14.97 -12.11 -9.67
CA GLY A 133 13.66 -12.17 -10.32
C GLY A 133 12.73 -11.00 -9.95
N ASN A 134 11.72 -10.77 -10.77
CA ASN A 134 10.62 -9.88 -10.46
C ASN A 134 9.57 -10.61 -9.61
N ILE A 135 8.69 -9.83 -8.95
CA ILE A 135 7.50 -10.35 -8.31
C ILE A 135 6.58 -11.01 -9.35
N GLY A 136 6.01 -12.16 -9.03
CA GLY A 136 5.02 -12.82 -9.86
C GLY A 136 3.63 -12.19 -9.71
N GLU A 137 2.74 -12.37 -10.70
CA GLU A 137 1.38 -11.85 -10.62
C GLU A 137 0.61 -12.42 -9.42
N HIS A 138 0.75 -13.73 -9.16
CA HIS A 138 0.13 -14.37 -8.01
C HIS A 138 0.63 -13.80 -6.67
N GLU A 139 1.94 -13.52 -6.57
CA GLU A 139 2.53 -12.87 -5.40
C GLU A 139 2.01 -11.43 -5.24
N ALA A 140 1.88 -10.70 -6.35
CA ALA A 140 1.36 -9.33 -6.35
C ALA A 140 -0.12 -9.28 -5.96
N ILE A 141 -0.95 -10.21 -6.47
CA ILE A 141 -2.35 -10.36 -6.09
C ILE A 141 -2.47 -10.67 -4.60
N ALA A 142 -1.69 -11.63 -4.11
CA ALA A 142 -1.71 -12.05 -2.71
C ALA A 142 -1.36 -10.91 -1.75
N ALA A 143 -0.29 -10.16 -2.06
CA ALA A 143 0.13 -9.02 -1.26
C ALA A 143 -0.89 -7.88 -1.27
N THR A 144 -1.48 -7.60 -2.42
CA THR A 144 -2.50 -6.55 -2.56
C THR A 144 -3.76 -6.89 -1.77
N GLN A 145 -4.26 -8.12 -1.91
CA GLN A 145 -5.42 -8.57 -1.17
C GLN A 145 -5.17 -8.56 0.34
N ALA A 146 -3.99 -9.02 0.79
CA ALA A 146 -3.61 -8.95 2.20
C ALA A 146 -3.56 -7.51 2.73
N ALA A 147 -3.04 -6.57 1.94
CA ALA A 147 -2.98 -5.17 2.32
C ALA A 147 -4.37 -4.53 2.42
N ILE A 148 -5.30 -4.88 1.52
CA ILE A 148 -6.70 -4.44 1.60
C ILE A 148 -7.35 -5.00 2.88
N TRP A 149 -7.27 -6.31 3.13
CA TRP A 149 -7.85 -6.92 4.33
C TRP A 149 -7.19 -6.45 5.64
N HIS A 150 -5.96 -5.95 5.59
CA HIS A 150 -5.35 -5.28 6.74
C HIS A 150 -6.19 -4.07 7.20
N PHE A 151 -6.64 -3.24 6.27
CA PHE A 151 -7.42 -2.05 6.59
C PHE A 151 -8.92 -2.35 6.77
N THR A 152 -9.47 -3.23 5.94
CA THR A 152 -10.91 -3.53 5.94
C THR A 152 -11.34 -4.53 7.01
N ASN A 153 -10.47 -5.47 7.42
CA ASN A 153 -10.78 -6.58 8.32
C ASN A 153 -9.84 -6.69 9.52
N ASP A 154 -8.87 -5.76 9.67
CA ASP A 154 -7.83 -5.77 10.71
C ASP A 154 -6.95 -7.04 10.71
N LEU A 155 -6.82 -7.69 9.57
CA LEU A 155 -5.99 -8.86 9.41
C LEU A 155 -4.54 -8.47 9.16
N LYS A 156 -3.63 -9.04 9.94
CA LYS A 156 -2.19 -8.78 9.81
C LYS A 156 -1.51 -9.97 9.17
N LEU A 157 -0.95 -9.78 7.98
CA LEU A 157 -0.15 -10.82 7.33
C LEU A 157 0.98 -11.26 8.27
N ASP A 158 1.22 -12.57 8.40
CA ASP A 158 2.35 -13.07 9.19
C ASP A 158 3.66 -12.75 8.45
N ASN A 159 4.30 -11.67 8.89
CA ASN A 159 5.55 -11.14 8.36
C ASN A 159 6.72 -11.32 9.34
N ARG A 160 6.56 -12.22 10.34
CA ARG A 160 7.63 -12.52 11.27
C ARG A 160 8.76 -13.28 10.55
N ALA A 161 9.98 -12.82 10.78
CA ALA A 161 11.14 -13.48 10.23
C ALA A 161 11.36 -14.85 10.92
N LEU A 162 11.62 -15.88 10.13
CA LEU A 162 11.80 -17.25 10.60
C LEU A 162 13.11 -17.51 11.33
N ASN A 163 14.00 -16.53 11.46
CA ASN A 163 15.27 -16.65 12.19
C ASN A 163 15.14 -16.49 13.70
N VAL A 164 13.94 -16.23 14.21
CA VAL A 164 13.67 -16.11 15.64
C VAL A 164 13.00 -17.41 16.13
N PRO A 165 13.66 -18.16 17.03
CA PRO A 165 13.03 -19.38 17.57
C PRO A 165 11.80 -19.04 18.40
N ILE A 166 10.76 -19.88 18.32
CA ILE A 166 9.54 -19.78 19.11
C ILE A 166 9.70 -20.43 20.50
N ALA A 167 10.64 -21.37 20.61
CA ALA A 167 10.98 -21.99 21.89
C ALA A 167 12.49 -22.25 21.99
N ILE A 168 13.04 -22.06 23.18
CA ILE A 168 14.44 -22.35 23.51
C ILE A 168 14.43 -23.25 24.74
N ARG A 169 15.10 -24.39 24.65
CA ARG A 169 15.21 -25.36 25.74
C ARG A 169 16.69 -25.58 26.09
N GLY A 170 16.99 -25.72 27.38
CA GLY A 170 18.35 -25.96 27.84
C GLY A 170 19.27 -24.72 27.85
N ALA A 171 18.71 -23.53 27.99
CA ALA A 171 19.39 -22.23 27.85
C ALA A 171 20.61 -21.99 28.75
N ARG A 172 20.93 -22.88 29.69
CA ARG A 172 22.11 -22.82 30.57
C ARG A 172 22.91 -24.13 30.59
N GLY A 173 22.64 -25.02 29.67
CA GLY A 173 23.29 -26.33 29.56
C GLY A 173 24.30 -26.42 28.44
N ARG A 174 24.96 -27.58 28.35
CA ARG A 174 25.88 -27.90 27.22
C ARG A 174 25.13 -28.09 25.89
N VAL A 175 23.80 -28.20 25.94
CA VAL A 175 22.93 -28.38 24.77
C VAL A 175 21.79 -27.37 24.84
N ILE A 176 21.70 -26.50 23.86
CA ILE A 176 20.62 -25.54 23.73
C ILE A 176 19.85 -25.88 22.47
N THR A 177 18.56 -26.20 22.61
CA THR A 177 17.68 -26.55 21.49
C THR A 177 16.79 -25.37 21.14
N PHE A 178 16.68 -25.09 19.86
CA PHE A 178 15.87 -24.01 19.28
C PHE A 178 14.79 -24.63 18.40
N GLU A 179 13.55 -24.28 18.64
CA GLU A 179 12.40 -24.62 17.80
C GLU A 179 11.93 -23.40 17.04
N PHE A 180 11.73 -23.52 15.72
CA PHE A 180 11.30 -22.44 14.84
C PHE A 180 9.86 -22.66 14.38
N ASP A 181 9.15 -21.55 14.09
CA ASP A 181 7.79 -21.58 13.54
C ASP A 181 7.80 -21.82 12.03
N GLY A 182 8.49 -22.83 11.58
CA GLY A 182 8.69 -23.18 10.19
C GLY A 182 9.96 -24.01 10.02
N GLU A 183 10.45 -24.05 8.82
CA GLU A 183 11.66 -24.79 8.45
C GLU A 183 12.70 -23.85 7.82
N PRO A 184 13.28 -22.90 8.61
CA PRO A 184 14.23 -21.94 8.06
C PRO A 184 15.56 -22.59 7.64
N GLN A 185 16.13 -22.12 6.53
CA GLN A 185 17.53 -22.38 6.22
C GLN A 185 18.41 -21.39 6.97
N LEU A 186 19.26 -21.88 7.85
CA LEU A 186 20.21 -21.05 8.58
C LEU A 186 21.48 -20.86 7.73
N GLY A 187 21.89 -19.60 7.57
CA GLY A 187 23.16 -19.21 6.96
C GLY A 187 24.28 -19.06 7.98
N GLY A 188 23.93 -19.06 9.26
CA GLY A 188 24.89 -18.99 10.35
C GLY A 188 24.27 -18.66 11.69
N TYR A 189 25.14 -18.58 12.68
CA TYR A 189 24.75 -18.22 14.05
C TYR A 189 25.81 -17.37 14.73
N SER A 190 25.40 -16.63 15.74
CA SER A 190 26.31 -15.99 16.69
C SER A 190 25.84 -16.30 18.10
N ALA A 191 26.79 -16.49 19.01
CA ALA A 191 26.53 -16.72 20.42
C ALA A 191 27.48 -15.87 21.26
N ARG A 192 27.01 -15.41 22.42
CA ARG A 192 27.90 -14.92 23.46
C ARG A 192 28.26 -16.09 24.37
N VAL A 193 29.55 -16.32 24.50
CA VAL A 193 30.06 -17.46 25.27
C VAL A 193 31.00 -16.93 26.35
N ALA A 194 30.79 -17.41 27.58
CA ALA A 194 31.72 -17.19 28.68
C ALA A 194 32.18 -18.57 29.19
N SER A 195 33.50 -18.78 29.20
CA SER A 195 34.09 -20.04 29.65
C SER A 195 35.52 -19.79 30.21
N ASP A 196 35.89 -20.55 31.19
CA ASP A 196 37.24 -20.50 31.80
C ASP A 196 38.26 -21.32 31.01
N THR A 197 37.80 -22.15 30.10
CA THR A 197 38.63 -23.00 29.21
C THR A 197 38.13 -22.89 27.77
N SER A 198 38.99 -23.31 26.81
CA SER A 198 38.58 -23.40 25.41
C SER A 198 37.39 -24.37 25.24
N VAL A 199 36.41 -24.00 24.41
CA VAL A 199 35.18 -24.76 24.16
C VAL A 199 34.95 -24.89 22.67
N ASP A 200 34.66 -26.11 22.25
CA ASP A 200 34.18 -26.39 20.90
C ASP A 200 32.65 -26.46 20.88
N LEU A 201 32.07 -25.66 20.01
CA LEU A 201 30.63 -25.62 19.76
C LEU A 201 30.34 -26.19 18.38
N LYS A 202 29.24 -26.95 18.25
CA LYS A 202 28.71 -27.36 16.95
C LYS A 202 27.20 -27.18 16.87
N LEU A 203 26.71 -26.89 15.69
CA LEU A 203 25.29 -26.80 15.42
C LEU A 203 24.80 -28.10 14.77
N GLN A 204 23.68 -28.61 15.24
CA GLN A 204 22.97 -29.79 14.71
C GLN A 204 21.58 -29.39 14.24
N LYS A 205 21.01 -30.17 13.32
CA LYS A 205 19.70 -29.99 12.74
C LYS A 205 18.82 -31.24 12.92
N SER A 206 17.50 -31.02 13.01
CA SER A 206 16.51 -32.10 13.12
C SER A 206 15.18 -31.69 12.52
N ALA A 207 14.48 -32.60 11.87
CA ALA A 207 13.13 -32.38 11.38
C ALA A 207 12.06 -32.59 12.47
N ASP A 208 12.31 -33.54 13.38
CA ASP A 208 11.36 -34.04 14.39
C ASP A 208 11.74 -33.68 15.86
N GLY A 209 12.95 -33.12 16.06
CA GLY A 209 13.48 -32.84 17.40
C GLY A 209 14.03 -34.07 18.13
N VAL A 210 14.02 -35.25 17.50
CA VAL A 210 14.45 -36.53 18.07
C VAL A 210 15.74 -37.01 17.44
N VAL A 211 15.76 -37.13 16.11
CA VAL A 211 16.94 -37.53 15.34
C VAL A 211 17.74 -36.31 14.93
N TRP A 212 19.01 -36.29 15.30
CA TRP A 212 19.88 -35.13 15.13
C TRP A 212 21.05 -35.45 14.18
N HIS A 213 21.32 -34.50 13.29
CA HIS A 213 22.42 -34.59 12.34
C HIS A 213 23.34 -33.38 12.47
N ASP A 214 24.63 -33.60 12.42
CA ASP A 214 25.64 -32.55 12.43
C ASP A 214 25.52 -31.68 11.16
N ILE A 215 25.71 -30.40 11.31
CA ILE A 215 25.80 -29.46 10.18
C ILE A 215 27.28 -29.31 9.85
N SER A 216 27.69 -29.73 8.68
CA SER A 216 29.06 -29.64 8.21
C SER A 216 29.55 -28.18 8.23
N GLY A 217 30.74 -27.95 8.78
CA GLY A 217 31.34 -26.62 8.89
C GLY A 217 30.71 -25.71 9.94
N SER A 218 29.88 -26.26 10.83
CA SER A 218 29.26 -25.48 11.92
C SER A 218 30.12 -25.35 13.16
N GLU A 219 31.23 -26.04 13.21
CA GLU A 219 32.16 -26.08 14.36
C GLU A 219 32.79 -24.70 14.59
N LEU A 220 32.81 -24.30 15.86
CA LEU A 220 33.34 -23.04 16.33
C LEU A 220 34.10 -23.26 17.62
N THR A 221 35.45 -23.15 17.55
CA THR A 221 36.31 -23.15 18.74
C THR A 221 36.31 -21.74 19.35
N VAL A 222 36.01 -21.66 20.64
CA VAL A 222 36.02 -20.44 21.43
C VAL A 222 37.07 -20.54 22.49
N ASP A 223 38.02 -19.64 22.50
CA ASP A 223 39.04 -19.57 23.54
C ASP A 223 38.44 -19.14 24.90
N ALA A 224 39.19 -19.43 25.99
CA ALA A 224 38.80 -18.99 27.33
C ALA A 224 38.57 -17.48 27.37
N GLY A 225 37.49 -17.07 28.04
CA GLY A 225 37.08 -15.67 28.16
C GLY A 225 35.60 -15.45 28.02
N ASN A 226 35.19 -14.17 27.79
CA ASN A 226 33.83 -13.78 27.57
C ASN A 226 33.73 -12.92 26.29
N GLY A 227 33.11 -13.46 25.28
CA GLY A 227 33.03 -12.77 23.98
C GLY A 227 31.82 -13.18 23.14
N ARG A 228 31.62 -12.42 22.07
CA ARG A 228 30.66 -12.76 21.02
C ARG A 228 31.42 -13.43 19.87
N HIS A 229 30.98 -14.61 19.54
CA HIS A 229 31.56 -15.42 18.45
C HIS A 229 30.49 -15.69 17.42
N GLN A 230 30.89 -15.87 16.17
CA GLN A 230 29.99 -16.14 15.06
C GLN A 230 30.55 -17.17 14.11
N ARG A 231 29.66 -17.93 13.48
CA ARG A 231 30.00 -18.93 12.47
C ARG A 231 29.06 -18.82 11.29
N THR A 232 29.60 -18.63 10.10
CA THR A 232 28.86 -18.73 8.83
C THR A 232 28.85 -20.20 8.41
N LEU A 233 27.68 -20.68 7.98
CA LEU A 233 27.48 -22.03 7.51
C LEU A 233 27.64 -22.08 5.99
N GLY A 234 28.04 -23.24 5.48
CA GLY A 234 28.17 -23.48 4.05
C GLY A 234 26.80 -23.38 3.36
N VAL A 235 26.82 -22.90 2.11
CA VAL A 235 25.56 -22.81 1.30
C VAL A 235 24.96 -24.21 1.17
N GLY A 236 23.66 -24.31 1.48
CA GLY A 236 22.92 -25.57 1.42
C GLY A 236 23.15 -26.53 2.59
N SER A 237 24.07 -26.24 3.54
CA SER A 237 24.36 -27.14 4.68
C SER A 237 23.13 -27.39 5.59
N THR A 238 22.17 -26.47 5.58
CA THR A 238 20.90 -26.55 6.31
C THR A 238 19.72 -26.85 5.41
N LEU A 239 19.93 -27.14 4.12
CA LEU A 239 18.87 -27.54 3.21
C LEU A 239 18.38 -28.95 3.57
N SER A 240 17.07 -29.15 3.62
CA SER A 240 16.46 -30.46 3.87
C SER A 240 16.43 -31.29 2.59
N ALA A 241 16.98 -32.49 2.65
CA ALA A 241 16.92 -33.47 1.54
C ALA A 241 15.50 -34.07 1.35
N SER A 242 14.66 -34.00 2.38
CA SER A 242 13.30 -34.61 2.36
C SER A 242 12.21 -33.70 1.79
N SER A 243 12.55 -32.51 1.34
CA SER A 243 11.57 -31.58 0.78
C SER A 243 11.17 -31.99 -0.64
N HIS A 244 10.32 -33.00 -0.76
CA HIS A 244 9.69 -33.39 -2.01
C HIS A 244 8.92 -32.19 -2.60
N GLY A 245 9.52 -31.52 -3.57
CA GLY A 245 8.88 -30.51 -4.41
C GLY A 245 8.77 -29.07 -3.84
N ARG A 246 9.29 -28.77 -2.66
CA ARG A 246 9.35 -27.40 -2.13
C ARG A 246 10.78 -26.94 -1.99
N LEU A 247 11.27 -26.24 -3.00
CA LEU A 247 12.58 -25.60 -3.01
C LEU A 247 12.73 -24.69 -1.78
N GLY A 248 13.84 -24.83 -1.07
CA GLY A 248 14.25 -23.84 -0.09
C GLY A 248 13.85 -24.08 1.36
N ARG A 249 13.42 -25.27 1.75
CA ARG A 249 13.15 -25.59 3.16
C ARG A 249 14.41 -26.05 3.88
N GLY A 250 14.55 -25.60 5.13
CA GLY A 250 15.55 -26.06 6.09
C GLY A 250 14.98 -27.08 7.07
N TYR A 251 15.15 -26.82 8.35
CA TYR A 251 14.72 -27.71 9.44
C TYR A 251 13.96 -26.91 10.49
N ARG A 252 13.04 -27.55 11.22
CA ARG A 252 12.27 -26.93 12.30
C ARG A 252 13.09 -26.82 13.59
N TYR A 253 13.98 -27.78 13.83
CA TYR A 253 14.76 -27.84 15.06
C TYR A 253 16.24 -27.73 14.77
N TYR A 254 16.91 -26.90 15.58
CA TYR A 254 18.35 -26.79 15.62
C TYR A 254 18.81 -26.86 17.08
N ARG A 255 20.01 -27.39 17.31
CA ARG A 255 20.61 -27.32 18.64
C ARG A 255 22.08 -26.99 18.57
N LEU A 256 22.52 -26.16 19.52
CA LEU A 256 23.92 -25.82 19.72
C LEU A 256 24.45 -26.71 20.83
N VAL A 257 25.55 -27.43 20.57
CA VAL A 257 26.13 -28.41 21.46
C VAL A 257 27.57 -28.02 21.78
N ALA A 258 27.90 -27.93 23.07
CA ALA A 258 29.30 -27.85 23.52
C ALA A 258 29.88 -29.25 23.60
N THR A 259 30.93 -29.54 22.80
CA THR A 259 31.49 -30.88 22.68
C THR A 259 32.66 -31.13 23.64
N THR A 260 33.27 -30.10 24.18
CA THR A 260 34.39 -30.21 25.14
C THR A 260 33.89 -30.66 26.51
N ASP A 261 34.31 -31.83 26.98
CA ASP A 261 33.78 -32.47 28.20
C ASP A 261 34.09 -31.74 29.52
N ALA A 262 35.23 -31.11 29.62
CA ALA A 262 35.69 -30.45 30.84
C ALA A 262 35.09 -29.04 31.04
N ALA A 263 34.51 -28.45 30.00
CA ALA A 263 34.04 -27.08 30.05
C ALA A 263 32.55 -27.00 30.43
N LYS A 264 32.19 -26.03 31.29
CA LYS A 264 30.82 -25.63 31.57
C LYS A 264 30.59 -24.22 31.09
N PRO A 265 30.48 -24.03 29.75
CA PRO A 265 30.32 -22.70 29.20
C PRO A 265 28.94 -22.15 29.56
N VAL A 266 28.89 -20.84 29.80
CA VAL A 266 27.66 -20.09 29.81
C VAL A 266 27.45 -19.54 28.39
N ILE A 267 26.49 -20.09 27.68
CA ILE A 267 26.13 -19.66 26.34
C ILE A 267 24.86 -18.80 26.44
N ASP A 268 24.95 -17.59 25.92
CA ASP A 268 23.89 -16.58 26.00
C ASP A 268 23.71 -15.90 24.63
N ARG A 269 22.54 -15.28 24.42
CA ARG A 269 22.23 -14.43 23.25
C ARG A 269 22.55 -15.08 21.91
N VAL A 270 22.13 -16.33 21.71
CA VAL A 270 22.24 -16.99 20.42
C VAL A 270 21.33 -16.31 19.42
N ARG A 271 21.88 -15.92 18.25
CA ARG A 271 21.16 -15.31 17.14
C ARG A 271 21.47 -16.05 15.86
N PHE A 272 20.51 -16.10 14.98
CA PHE A 272 20.63 -16.77 13.68
C PHE A 272 20.42 -15.78 12.55
N TRP A 273 21.03 -16.01 11.40
CA TRP A 273 20.66 -15.39 10.14
C TRP A 273 20.28 -16.45 9.14
N LEU A 274 19.43 -16.06 8.20
CA LEU A 274 18.91 -16.96 7.19
C LEU A 274 19.77 -16.93 5.94
N THR A 275 19.65 -18.00 5.15
CA THR A 275 20.22 -18.10 3.79
C THR A 275 19.18 -18.65 2.85
N GLY A 276 19.38 -18.44 1.54
CA GLY A 276 18.43 -18.91 0.54
C GLY A 276 17.16 -18.05 0.43
N THR A 277 16.07 -18.67 0.04
CA THR A 277 14.72 -18.09 -0.04
C THR A 277 13.86 -18.62 1.11
N GLY A 278 12.82 -17.88 1.51
CA GLY A 278 11.94 -18.29 2.60
C GLY A 278 12.33 -17.71 3.96
N HIS A 279 12.51 -16.37 4.00
CA HIS A 279 12.79 -15.66 5.24
C HIS A 279 11.57 -15.50 6.13
N TYR A 280 10.38 -15.67 5.56
CA TYR A 280 9.10 -15.54 6.24
C TYR A 280 8.25 -16.78 6.03
N ARG A 281 7.18 -16.90 6.81
CA ARG A 281 6.19 -17.97 6.65
C ARG A 281 5.41 -17.83 5.33
N ASN A 282 5.05 -16.60 4.98
CA ASN A 282 4.55 -16.24 3.65
C ASN A 282 5.72 -16.10 2.66
N ALA A 283 5.43 -16.12 1.37
CA ALA A 283 6.46 -15.89 0.36
C ALA A 283 7.12 -14.51 0.56
N ASP A 284 8.44 -14.45 0.50
CA ASP A 284 9.21 -13.23 0.81
C ASP A 284 8.73 -12.01 0.01
N ARG A 285 8.46 -12.20 -1.28
CA ARG A 285 7.99 -11.11 -2.15
C ARG A 285 6.59 -10.63 -1.81
N VAL A 286 5.72 -11.52 -1.34
CA VAL A 286 4.39 -11.15 -0.81
C VAL A 286 4.55 -10.27 0.42
N VAL A 287 5.42 -10.65 1.36
CA VAL A 287 5.68 -9.86 2.58
C VAL A 287 6.27 -8.50 2.24
N HIS A 288 7.22 -8.44 1.29
CA HIS A 288 7.84 -7.18 0.89
C HIS A 288 6.84 -6.21 0.25
N LEU A 289 6.03 -6.69 -0.70
CA LEU A 289 5.02 -5.85 -1.33
C LEU A 289 3.92 -5.45 -0.33
N TYR A 290 3.46 -6.35 0.51
CA TYR A 290 2.50 -6.02 1.57
C TYR A 290 3.01 -4.88 2.46
N ASN A 291 4.24 -4.96 2.97
CA ASN A 291 4.82 -3.91 3.80
C ASN A 291 4.97 -2.58 3.04
N TYR A 292 5.39 -2.62 1.78
CA TYR A 292 5.48 -1.46 0.91
C TYR A 292 4.12 -0.76 0.75
N LEU A 293 3.07 -1.54 0.46
CA LEU A 293 1.71 -1.03 0.28
C LEU A 293 1.17 -0.40 1.58
N LEU A 294 1.41 -1.02 2.74
CA LEU A 294 0.98 -0.43 4.02
C LEU A 294 1.66 0.91 4.32
N VAL A 295 2.96 1.03 4.02
CA VAL A 295 3.70 2.29 4.23
C VAL A 295 3.14 3.38 3.33
N GLY A 296 2.91 3.09 2.06
CA GLY A 296 2.37 4.02 1.08
C GLY A 296 0.94 4.46 1.43
N ALA A 297 0.07 3.52 1.78
CA ALA A 297 -1.31 3.79 2.16
C ALA A 297 -1.41 4.70 3.41
N ARG A 298 -0.62 4.41 4.45
CA ARG A 298 -0.55 5.26 5.64
C ARG A 298 0.03 6.64 5.37
N LYS A 299 0.95 6.75 4.41
CA LYS A 299 1.43 8.05 3.96
C LYS A 299 0.31 8.82 3.27
N ALA A 300 -0.42 8.20 2.36
CA ALA A 300 -1.54 8.82 1.66
C ALA A 300 -2.62 9.34 2.62
N LEU A 301 -2.93 8.59 3.68
CA LEU A 301 -3.84 9.06 4.72
C LEU A 301 -3.31 10.33 5.42
N ARG A 302 -2.03 10.35 5.80
CA ARG A 302 -1.42 11.55 6.42
C ARG A 302 -1.44 12.74 5.49
N ASP A 303 -1.11 12.53 4.21
CA ASP A 303 -1.12 13.58 3.19
C ASP A 303 -2.55 14.13 2.98
N ALA A 304 -3.55 13.25 2.95
CA ALA A 304 -4.96 13.64 2.88
C ALA A 304 -5.44 14.45 4.10
N LEU A 305 -4.98 14.09 5.30
CA LEU A 305 -5.31 14.80 6.53
C LEU A 305 -4.59 16.16 6.64
N SER A 306 -3.42 16.31 6.02
CA SER A 306 -2.66 17.55 6.02
C SER A 306 -3.12 18.56 4.97
N ASN A 307 -4.10 18.20 4.11
CA ASN A 307 -4.60 19.02 3.01
C ASN A 307 -3.51 19.53 2.03
N ALA A 308 -2.33 18.93 2.03
CA ALA A 308 -1.18 19.45 1.29
C ALA A 308 -1.33 19.37 -0.26
N ASP A 309 -2.22 18.49 -0.75
CA ASP A 309 -2.40 18.25 -2.20
C ASP A 309 -3.87 18.33 -2.63
N VAL A 310 -4.69 19.06 -1.90
CA VAL A 310 -6.09 19.24 -2.29
C VAL A 310 -6.14 20.29 -3.41
N PRO A 311 -6.74 19.98 -4.58
CA PRO A 311 -7.00 20.98 -5.59
C PRO A 311 -7.80 22.13 -4.98
N ASP A 312 -7.23 23.31 -4.97
CA ASP A 312 -7.85 24.51 -4.44
C ASP A 312 -7.57 25.70 -5.33
N LEU A 313 -8.31 26.75 -5.13
CA LEU A 313 -8.13 28.03 -5.79
C LEU A 313 -7.70 29.03 -4.73
N VAL A 314 -6.50 29.56 -4.87
CA VAL A 314 -5.99 30.60 -3.98
C VAL A 314 -6.47 31.95 -4.50
N ASP A 315 -7.33 32.61 -3.73
CA ASP A 315 -8.00 33.87 -4.07
C ASP A 315 -7.69 35.02 -3.11
N THR A 316 -6.69 34.86 -2.23
CA THR A 316 -6.40 35.79 -1.12
C THR A 316 -6.15 37.24 -1.55
N GLN A 317 -5.83 37.47 -2.82
CA GLN A 317 -5.62 38.81 -3.40
C GLN A 317 -6.59 39.11 -4.53
N ALA A 318 -7.59 38.27 -4.75
CA ALA A 318 -8.51 38.42 -5.86
C ALA A 318 -9.41 39.65 -5.67
N THR A 319 -9.39 40.50 -6.64
CA THR A 319 -10.26 41.68 -6.77
C THR A 319 -11.00 41.63 -8.08
N ALA A 320 -12.15 42.28 -8.15
CA ALA A 320 -12.88 42.43 -9.40
C ALA A 320 -12.81 43.85 -9.87
N ASP A 321 -12.41 44.04 -11.10
CA ASP A 321 -12.59 45.32 -11.82
C ASP A 321 -13.51 45.13 -13.02
N SER A 322 -13.63 46.12 -13.88
CA SER A 322 -14.56 46.11 -15.01
C SER A 322 -14.20 45.09 -16.09
N GLU A 323 -12.98 44.60 -16.13
CA GLU A 323 -12.48 43.73 -17.22
C GLU A 323 -11.95 42.38 -16.74
N LEU A 324 -11.36 42.35 -15.54
CA LEU A 324 -10.66 41.17 -15.02
C LEU A 324 -10.97 40.96 -13.55
N ILE A 325 -11.05 39.68 -13.17
CA ILE A 325 -11.24 39.20 -11.80
C ILE A 325 -10.07 38.30 -11.43
N GLY A 326 -9.37 38.60 -10.36
CA GLY A 326 -8.19 37.87 -9.90
C GLY A 326 -7.18 38.80 -9.19
N PRO A 327 -5.94 38.41 -8.99
CA PRO A 327 -5.33 37.14 -9.46
C PRO A 327 -5.78 35.93 -8.69
N PHE A 328 -5.85 34.82 -9.37
CA PHE A 328 -6.02 33.49 -8.80
C PHE A 328 -4.76 32.66 -9.02
N GLN A 329 -4.49 31.72 -8.12
CA GLN A 329 -3.42 30.72 -8.26
C GLN A 329 -3.95 29.32 -7.92
N VAL A 330 -3.22 28.28 -8.36
CA VAL A 330 -3.47 26.90 -7.98
C VAL A 330 -2.28 26.32 -7.19
N PRO A 331 -2.53 25.50 -6.15
CA PRO A 331 -1.45 24.89 -5.37
C PRO A 331 -0.81 23.67 -6.06
N ILE A 332 -1.51 23.06 -7.01
CA ILE A 332 -1.08 21.92 -7.81
C ILE A 332 -1.43 22.15 -9.28
N PRO A 333 -0.77 21.46 -10.24
CA PRO A 333 -1.13 21.59 -11.65
C PRO A 333 -2.58 21.15 -11.90
N LEU A 334 -3.40 22.04 -12.46
CA LEU A 334 -4.81 21.80 -12.73
C LEU A 334 -5.15 22.17 -14.19
N ARG A 335 -5.99 21.35 -14.81
CA ARG A 335 -6.67 21.73 -16.05
C ARG A 335 -7.90 22.50 -15.70
N LEU A 336 -7.94 23.77 -16.08
CA LEU A 336 -9.04 24.67 -15.80
C LEU A 336 -9.87 24.90 -17.05
N SER A 337 -11.18 24.98 -16.86
CA SER A 337 -12.13 25.42 -17.88
C SER A 337 -13.20 26.29 -17.23
N VAL A 338 -13.78 27.16 -18.00
CA VAL A 338 -14.83 28.10 -17.57
C VAL A 338 -16.01 28.01 -18.52
N ALA A 339 -17.18 28.41 -18.07
CA ALA A 339 -18.42 28.40 -18.86
C ALA A 339 -18.31 29.32 -20.10
N ASP A 340 -19.09 29.04 -21.12
CA ASP A 340 -19.11 29.79 -22.38
C ASP A 340 -19.32 31.28 -22.16
N GLY A 341 -18.59 32.08 -22.92
CA GLY A 341 -18.61 33.54 -22.82
C GLY A 341 -17.61 34.12 -21.82
N HIS A 342 -17.04 33.31 -20.94
CA HIS A 342 -15.95 33.69 -20.05
C HIS A 342 -14.63 33.18 -20.58
N ALA A 343 -13.51 33.79 -20.15
CA ALA A 343 -12.18 33.35 -20.52
C ALA A 343 -11.22 33.38 -19.33
N LEU A 344 -10.29 32.43 -19.30
CA LEU A 344 -9.15 32.45 -18.36
C LEU A 344 -7.95 33.09 -19.10
N VAL A 345 -7.38 34.13 -18.49
CA VAL A 345 -6.34 34.93 -19.13
C VAL A 345 -5.17 35.17 -18.17
N ASP A 346 -4.01 35.49 -18.73
CA ASP A 346 -2.86 36.00 -17.96
C ASP A 346 -3.02 37.50 -17.64
N ALA A 347 -2.06 38.05 -16.91
CA ALA A 347 -2.06 39.49 -16.56
C ALA A 347 -2.01 40.42 -17.79
N GLY A 348 -1.57 39.92 -18.96
CA GLY A 348 -1.57 40.63 -20.23
C GLY A 348 -2.86 40.48 -21.03
N GLY A 349 -3.84 39.74 -20.51
CA GLY A 349 -5.13 39.48 -21.15
C GLY A 349 -5.10 38.43 -22.25
N SER A 350 -3.99 37.68 -22.40
CA SER A 350 -3.92 36.57 -23.34
C SER A 350 -4.54 35.30 -22.76
N ASN A 351 -5.25 34.51 -23.55
CA ASN A 351 -5.84 33.26 -23.07
C ASN A 351 -4.76 32.32 -22.59
N ILE A 352 -4.92 31.79 -21.38
CA ILE A 352 -4.02 30.76 -20.83
C ILE A 352 -4.36 29.39 -21.40
N SER A 353 -3.34 28.50 -21.41
CA SER A 353 -3.54 27.11 -21.77
C SER A 353 -4.42 26.43 -20.72
N GLU A 354 -5.07 25.31 -21.12
CA GLU A 354 -5.92 24.54 -20.21
C GLU A 354 -5.21 24.07 -18.92
N LEU A 355 -3.87 23.95 -18.93
CA LEU A 355 -3.07 23.49 -17.76
C LEU A 355 -2.41 24.69 -17.08
N VAL A 356 -2.79 24.94 -15.84
CA VAL A 356 -2.20 25.98 -14.97
C VAL A 356 -1.29 25.32 -13.95
N HIS A 357 -0.08 25.87 -13.80
CA HIS A 357 0.93 25.40 -12.85
C HIS A 357 0.93 26.22 -11.55
N PRO A 358 1.36 25.64 -10.42
CA PRO A 358 1.53 26.38 -9.17
C PRO A 358 2.39 27.65 -9.35
N GLY A 359 1.98 28.71 -8.67
CA GLY A 359 2.69 30.02 -8.74
C GLY A 359 2.44 30.82 -10.00
N THR A 360 1.54 30.37 -10.88
CA THR A 360 1.11 31.14 -12.05
C THR A 360 -0.15 31.93 -11.70
N ASP A 361 -0.08 33.26 -11.82
CA ASP A 361 -1.24 34.11 -11.69
C ASP A 361 -2.12 34.04 -12.93
N PHE A 362 -3.41 33.86 -12.72
CA PHE A 362 -4.38 33.92 -13.79
C PHE A 362 -5.62 34.72 -13.37
N TYR A 363 -6.34 35.18 -14.36
CA TYR A 363 -7.52 36.03 -14.20
C TYR A 363 -8.70 35.46 -14.96
N LEU A 364 -9.88 35.75 -14.46
CA LEU A 364 -11.13 35.52 -15.15
C LEU A 364 -11.56 36.79 -15.88
N ARG A 365 -11.75 36.68 -17.18
CA ARG A 365 -12.46 37.69 -17.97
C ARG A 365 -13.94 37.32 -17.99
N PRO A 366 -14.82 38.09 -17.34
CA PRO A 366 -16.25 37.78 -17.27
C PRO A 366 -16.94 38.00 -18.62
N ALA A 367 -18.01 37.27 -18.85
CA ALA A 367 -18.96 37.59 -19.90
C ALA A 367 -19.73 38.88 -19.56
N LEU A 368 -20.22 39.57 -20.57
CA LEU A 368 -20.99 40.80 -20.37
C LEU A 368 -22.21 40.53 -19.48
N GLU A 369 -22.49 41.43 -18.57
CA GLU A 369 -23.68 41.40 -17.69
C GLU A 369 -23.77 40.16 -16.79
N THR A 370 -22.63 39.57 -16.37
CA THR A 370 -22.61 38.44 -15.44
C THR A 370 -22.00 38.85 -14.08
N TRP A 371 -22.51 38.24 -13.00
CA TRP A 371 -22.10 38.51 -11.62
C TRP A 371 -21.52 37.27 -10.93
N GLY A 372 -21.34 36.19 -11.68
CA GLY A 372 -20.76 34.97 -11.21
C GLY A 372 -20.56 33.95 -12.33
N THR A 373 -19.64 33.03 -12.11
CA THR A 373 -19.35 31.91 -13.00
C THR A 373 -18.78 30.75 -12.22
N THR A 374 -18.67 29.59 -12.88
CA THR A 374 -18.03 28.41 -12.31
C THR A 374 -16.77 28.10 -13.09
N ILE A 375 -15.63 28.04 -12.39
CA ILE A 375 -14.39 27.46 -12.92
C ILE A 375 -14.37 25.97 -12.58
N THR A 376 -14.27 25.12 -13.59
CA THR A 376 -14.12 23.68 -13.42
C THR A 376 -12.65 23.29 -13.50
N ALA A 377 -12.12 22.69 -12.44
CA ALA A 377 -10.76 22.19 -12.38
C ALA A 377 -10.75 20.66 -12.51
N ARG A 378 -9.85 20.13 -13.34
CA ARG A 378 -9.63 18.69 -13.50
C ARG A 378 -8.19 18.36 -13.15
N THR A 379 -7.98 17.33 -12.33
CA THR A 379 -6.64 16.82 -12.06
C THR A 379 -6.16 15.96 -13.23
N PRO A 380 -4.85 15.98 -13.57
CA PRO A 380 -4.34 15.17 -14.67
C PRO A 380 -4.37 13.65 -14.44
N HIS A 381 -4.72 13.18 -13.26
CA HIS A 381 -4.79 11.76 -12.90
C HIS A 381 -6.20 11.41 -12.42
N ASN A 382 -6.97 10.81 -13.32
CA ASN A 382 -8.40 10.53 -13.13
C ASN A 382 -8.65 9.05 -12.77
N LEU A 383 -7.91 8.50 -11.82
CA LEU A 383 -8.16 7.16 -11.30
C LEU A 383 -8.60 7.26 -9.84
N THR A 384 -9.71 6.66 -9.51
CA THR A 384 -10.19 6.56 -8.13
C THR A 384 -10.69 5.15 -7.83
N GLY A 385 -10.67 4.77 -6.56
CA GLY A 385 -11.27 3.53 -6.10
C GLY A 385 -12.79 3.61 -6.15
N ALA A 386 -13.42 2.60 -6.71
CA ALA A 386 -14.86 2.43 -6.69
C ALA A 386 -15.23 1.14 -5.95
N VAL A 387 -16.34 1.19 -5.23
CA VAL A 387 -16.91 0.05 -4.51
C VAL A 387 -18.11 -0.48 -5.26
N LEU A 388 -18.16 -1.79 -5.43
CA LEU A 388 -19.30 -2.49 -5.98
C LEU A 388 -19.85 -3.47 -4.95
N THR A 389 -21.15 -3.49 -4.77
CA THR A 389 -21.87 -4.48 -3.96
C THR A 389 -22.52 -5.52 -4.83
N GLY A 390 -22.40 -6.80 -4.45
CA GLY A 390 -23.10 -7.89 -5.11
C GLY A 390 -24.60 -7.82 -4.83
N VAL A 391 -25.38 -7.99 -5.86
CA VAL A 391 -26.83 -8.16 -5.74
C VAL A 391 -27.10 -9.63 -5.47
N ALA A 392 -27.63 -9.96 -4.28
CA ALA A 392 -28.04 -11.31 -3.96
C ALA A 392 -29.13 -11.77 -4.96
N SER A 393 -29.02 -12.99 -5.49
CA SER A 393 -30.13 -13.61 -6.18
C SER A 393 -31.23 -13.93 -5.16
N GLU A 394 -32.49 -13.84 -5.56
CA GLU A 394 -33.63 -14.20 -4.71
C GLU A 394 -33.41 -15.61 -4.12
N GLY A 395 -33.35 -15.71 -2.80
CA GLY A 395 -33.13 -16.96 -2.08
C GLY A 395 -31.71 -17.23 -1.55
N ALA A 396 -30.72 -16.38 -1.83
CA ALA A 396 -29.39 -16.52 -1.24
C ALA A 396 -29.35 -15.88 0.17
N ALA A 397 -29.05 -16.69 1.18
CA ALA A 397 -28.97 -16.24 2.58
C ALA A 397 -27.77 -15.31 2.84
N GLN A 398 -26.78 -15.26 1.94
CA GLN A 398 -25.59 -14.39 2.03
C GLN A 398 -25.35 -13.69 0.69
N GLY A 399 -25.17 -12.39 0.74
CA GLY A 399 -24.70 -11.60 -0.41
C GLY A 399 -23.24 -11.93 -0.76
N PHE A 400 -22.86 -11.74 -2.03
CA PHE A 400 -21.45 -11.82 -2.42
C PHE A 400 -20.63 -10.72 -1.76
N THR A 401 -19.34 -11.03 -1.53
CA THR A 401 -18.41 -10.06 -0.96
C THR A 401 -18.46 -8.73 -1.72
N PRO A 402 -18.49 -7.60 -1.03
CA PRO A 402 -18.27 -6.32 -1.66
C PRO A 402 -16.84 -6.28 -2.25
N ILE A 403 -16.70 -5.66 -3.40
CA ILE A 403 -15.44 -5.60 -4.14
C ILE A 403 -15.04 -4.16 -4.41
N ALA A 404 -13.75 -3.92 -4.49
CA ALA A 404 -13.18 -2.63 -4.86
C ALA A 404 -12.25 -2.76 -6.07
N LEU A 405 -12.26 -1.74 -6.90
CA LEU A 405 -11.45 -1.65 -8.10
C LEU A 405 -11.12 -0.19 -8.40
N THR A 406 -10.10 0.00 -9.23
CA THR A 406 -9.76 1.32 -9.76
C THR A 406 -10.51 1.57 -11.05
N VAL A 407 -11.09 2.73 -11.16
CA VAL A 407 -11.84 3.16 -12.34
C VAL A 407 -11.36 4.52 -12.82
N PRO A 408 -11.41 4.78 -14.13
CA PRO A 408 -11.32 6.13 -14.62
C PRO A 408 -12.48 6.95 -14.03
N THR A 409 -12.17 8.09 -13.47
CA THR A 409 -13.16 8.97 -12.87
C THR A 409 -12.88 10.38 -13.32
N ASP A 410 -13.90 11.07 -13.81
CA ASP A 410 -13.86 12.51 -13.96
C ASP A 410 -14.17 13.15 -12.60
N VAL A 411 -13.14 13.52 -11.87
CA VAL A 411 -13.28 14.38 -10.70
C VAL A 411 -13.20 15.81 -11.20
N ALA A 412 -14.34 16.45 -11.30
CA ALA A 412 -14.41 17.88 -11.54
C ALA A 412 -14.57 18.58 -10.17
N ILE A 413 -13.68 19.49 -9.89
CA ILE A 413 -13.82 20.40 -8.77
C ILE A 413 -14.33 21.71 -9.35
N GLU A 414 -15.46 22.13 -8.85
CA GLU A 414 -16.12 23.35 -9.31
C GLU A 414 -15.88 24.44 -8.27
N PHE A 415 -15.41 25.59 -8.73
CA PHE A 415 -15.24 26.80 -7.95
C PHE A 415 -16.27 27.81 -8.44
N ASP A 416 -17.33 28.01 -7.67
CA ASP A 416 -18.30 29.06 -7.93
C ASP A 416 -17.69 30.40 -7.48
N ILE A 417 -17.45 31.27 -8.43
CA ILE A 417 -16.90 32.61 -8.20
C ILE A 417 -18.04 33.60 -8.38
N THR A 418 -18.24 34.42 -7.37
CA THR A 418 -19.22 35.52 -7.42
C THR A 418 -18.55 36.85 -7.08
N TRP A 419 -18.96 37.90 -7.76
CA TRP A 419 -18.52 39.27 -7.50
C TRP A 419 -19.72 40.20 -7.52
N GLN A 420 -19.65 41.24 -6.72
CA GLN A 420 -20.72 42.23 -6.69
C GLN A 420 -20.27 43.45 -7.52
N SER A 421 -21.13 43.94 -8.38
CA SER A 421 -20.94 45.23 -8.97
C SER A 421 -21.21 46.32 -7.89
N CYS A 422 -20.29 47.23 -7.71
CA CYS A 422 -20.62 48.47 -7.03
C CYS A 422 -21.60 49.22 -7.96
N ALA A 423 -22.90 49.00 -7.78
CA ALA A 423 -23.86 49.92 -8.33
C ALA A 423 -23.57 51.30 -7.71
N ASN A 424 -23.22 52.27 -8.53
CA ASN A 424 -23.18 53.67 -8.13
C ASN A 424 -24.55 54.00 -7.55
N SER A 425 -24.64 54.19 -6.23
CA SER A 425 -25.75 54.90 -5.63
C SER A 425 -25.51 56.38 -5.96
N ASP A 426 -26.28 56.86 -6.92
CA ASP A 426 -26.50 58.28 -7.16
C ASP A 426 -27.10 58.97 -5.93
#